data_a18695b79b02f7b1ce6bbb25788442c0
#
_entry.id   a18695b79b02f7b1ce6bbb25788442c0
#
_cell.length_a   1.000
_cell.length_b   1.000
_cell.length_c   1.000
_cell.angle_alpha   90.00
_cell.angle_beta   90.00
_cell.angle_gamma   90.00
#
_symmetry.space_group_name_H-M   'P 1'
#
loop_
_entity.id
_entity.type
_entity.pdbx_description
1 polymer ?
#
loop_
_entity_poly.entity_id
_entity_poly.type
_entity_poly.pdbx_seq_one_letter_code
_entity_poly.pdbx_strand_id
1 'polypeptide(L)'
;ITFASDISQILMVTTPNSMKFIKFMQGGFTESNIRKWMEKIDDNFGVVKFDKRTKFFDGKMVQTSYQFINTLGIDEEKSKQLLENSIKYLTTIRDDYDFMRYHFSHAYKRETDGEHEEIADGLAERSDVIFRLMSINNAFKDTVLYSNFRNDVVENKKNRLKEGHVLLSGTNATLFGNGPE
;
A
#
# COMPACT_ATOMS: atom_id res chain seq x y z
N ILE A 1 -17.75 -21.94 -15.28
CA ILE A 1 -16.89 -23.15 -15.39
C ILE A 1 -16.66 -23.65 -13.98
N THR A 2 -17.19 -24.84 -13.66
CA THR A 2 -17.02 -25.43 -12.33
C THR A 2 -15.83 -26.38 -12.37
N PHE A 3 -14.79 -26.10 -11.59
CA PHE A 3 -13.59 -26.92 -11.47
C PHE A 3 -13.58 -27.79 -10.19
N ALA A 4 -14.56 -27.57 -9.31
CA ALA A 4 -14.75 -28.34 -8.10
C ALA A 4 -16.22 -28.73 -7.96
N SER A 5 -16.50 -29.94 -7.55
CA SER A 5 -17.87 -30.44 -7.32
C SER A 5 -18.40 -30.08 -5.94
N ASP A 6 -17.51 -29.71 -5.03
CA ASP A 6 -17.81 -29.34 -3.64
C ASP A 6 -16.98 -28.11 -3.24
N ILE A 7 -17.56 -27.23 -2.46
CA ILE A 7 -16.89 -26.02 -1.94
C ILE A 7 -15.68 -26.35 -1.08
N SER A 8 -15.69 -27.49 -0.40
CA SER A 8 -14.56 -27.98 0.41
C SER A 8 -13.32 -28.34 -0.40
N GLN A 9 -13.47 -28.54 -1.72
CA GLN A 9 -12.36 -28.81 -2.64
C GLN A 9 -11.72 -27.54 -3.21
N ILE A 10 -12.27 -26.36 -2.88
CA ILE A 10 -11.76 -25.08 -3.38
C ILE A 10 -10.62 -24.64 -2.49
N LEU A 11 -9.39 -24.68 -3.01
CA LEU A 11 -8.19 -24.19 -2.32
C LEU A 11 -7.96 -22.69 -2.57
N MET A 12 -8.33 -22.20 -3.75
CA MET A 12 -8.08 -20.84 -4.15
C MET A 12 -9.17 -20.35 -5.10
N VAL A 13 -9.61 -19.11 -4.90
CA VAL A 13 -10.50 -18.40 -5.84
C VAL A 13 -9.72 -17.23 -6.45
N THR A 14 -9.75 -17.13 -7.78
CA THR A 14 -9.10 -16.04 -8.50
C THR A 14 -10.01 -15.49 -9.61
N THR A 15 -9.80 -14.24 -9.98
CA THR A 15 -10.49 -13.64 -11.12
C THR A 15 -9.63 -13.81 -12.39
N PRO A 16 -10.24 -13.77 -13.60
CA PRO A 16 -9.49 -13.81 -14.86
C PRO A 16 -8.38 -12.75 -14.94
N ASN A 17 -8.67 -11.54 -14.48
CA ASN A 17 -7.73 -10.43 -14.52
C ASN A 17 -6.55 -10.61 -13.54
N SER A 18 -6.72 -11.39 -12.50
CA SER A 18 -5.66 -11.71 -11.54
C SER A 18 -4.73 -12.81 -12.03
N MET A 19 -5.14 -13.57 -13.02
CA MET A 19 -4.35 -14.65 -13.63
C MET A 19 -3.43 -14.11 -14.73
N LYS A 20 -2.42 -13.35 -14.35
CA LYS A 20 -1.51 -12.65 -15.30
C LYS A 20 -0.86 -13.59 -16.32
N PHE A 21 -0.62 -14.82 -15.94
CA PHE A 21 0.03 -15.81 -16.80
C PHE A 21 -0.81 -16.17 -18.04
N ILE A 22 -2.13 -16.26 -17.90
CA ILE A 22 -3.03 -16.67 -18.98
C ILE A 22 -3.02 -15.66 -20.15
N LYS A 23 -2.76 -14.38 -19.89
CA LYS A 23 -2.69 -13.36 -20.96
C LYS A 23 -1.55 -13.61 -21.96
N PHE A 24 -0.54 -14.41 -21.60
CA PHE A 24 0.58 -14.76 -22.48
C PHE A 24 0.30 -16.05 -23.28
N MET A 25 -0.81 -16.76 -23.00
CA MET A 25 -1.23 -17.91 -23.77
C MET A 25 -1.97 -17.47 -25.04
N GLN A 26 -1.66 -18.10 -26.17
CA GLN A 26 -2.38 -17.83 -27.40
C GLN A 26 -3.89 -18.07 -27.22
N GLY A 27 -4.72 -17.09 -27.59
CA GLY A 27 -6.18 -17.11 -27.38
C GLY A 27 -6.63 -16.56 -26.02
N GLY A 28 -5.72 -16.17 -25.12
CA GLY A 28 -6.05 -15.53 -23.87
C GLY A 28 -6.85 -16.42 -22.90
N PHE A 29 -7.85 -15.84 -22.23
CA PHE A 29 -8.64 -16.50 -21.20
C PHE A 29 -9.75 -17.38 -21.81
N THR A 30 -9.40 -18.60 -22.21
CA THR A 30 -10.31 -19.63 -22.70
C THR A 30 -10.36 -20.81 -21.74
N GLU A 31 -11.48 -21.59 -21.75
CA GLU A 31 -11.60 -22.80 -20.94
C GLU A 31 -10.46 -23.79 -21.20
N SER A 32 -10.07 -23.94 -22.47
CA SER A 32 -8.97 -24.83 -22.87
C SER A 32 -7.64 -24.36 -22.24
N ASN A 33 -7.35 -23.06 -22.24
CA ASN A 33 -6.13 -22.53 -21.66
C ASN A 33 -6.12 -22.65 -20.13
N ILE A 34 -7.27 -22.47 -19.48
CA ILE A 34 -7.41 -22.67 -18.04
C ILE A 34 -7.12 -24.12 -17.68
N ARG A 35 -7.72 -25.08 -18.41
CA ARG A 35 -7.46 -26.52 -18.17
C ARG A 35 -6.00 -26.88 -18.35
N LYS A 36 -5.37 -26.43 -19.43
CA LYS A 36 -3.92 -26.64 -19.67
C LYS A 36 -3.05 -26.02 -18.58
N TRP A 37 -3.49 -24.90 -18.01
CA TRP A 37 -2.77 -24.28 -16.90
C TRP A 37 -2.93 -25.10 -15.62
N MET A 38 -4.15 -25.55 -15.32
CA MET A 38 -4.42 -26.39 -14.15
C MET A 38 -3.70 -27.73 -14.17
N GLU A 39 -3.49 -28.33 -15.35
CA GLU A 39 -2.70 -29.53 -15.52
C GLU A 39 -1.21 -29.35 -15.18
N LYS A 40 -0.74 -28.10 -15.20
CA LYS A 40 0.67 -27.77 -14.96
C LYS A 40 0.96 -27.21 -13.58
N ILE A 41 -0.06 -26.79 -12.84
CA ILE A 41 0.12 -26.34 -11.46
C ILE A 41 0.07 -27.55 -10.54
N ASP A 42 1.02 -27.56 -9.63
CA ASP A 42 1.03 -28.42 -8.47
C ASP A 42 -0.01 -27.93 -7.45
N ASP A 43 -0.42 -28.76 -6.52
CA ASP A 43 -1.29 -28.40 -5.40
C ASP A 43 -0.62 -27.43 -4.41
N ASN A 44 0.67 -27.18 -4.61
CA ASN A 44 1.45 -26.24 -3.82
C ASN A 44 1.47 -24.86 -4.47
N PHE A 45 1.13 -23.83 -3.69
CA PHE A 45 1.29 -22.44 -4.08
C PHE A 45 1.92 -21.62 -2.96
N GLY A 46 2.74 -20.64 -3.35
CA GLY A 46 3.36 -19.70 -2.43
C GLY A 46 2.50 -18.46 -2.26
N VAL A 47 2.18 -18.10 -1.02
CA VAL A 47 1.56 -16.82 -0.71
C VAL A 47 2.66 -15.78 -0.55
N VAL A 48 2.76 -14.86 -1.51
CA VAL A 48 3.78 -13.80 -1.51
C VAL A 48 3.39 -12.67 -0.57
N LYS A 49 2.10 -12.31 -0.54
CA LYS A 49 1.60 -11.18 0.26
C LYS A 49 0.15 -11.41 0.66
N PHE A 50 -0.19 -11.03 1.88
CA PHE A 50 -1.58 -10.89 2.32
C PHE A 50 -1.95 -9.42 2.33
N ASP A 51 -3.08 -9.07 1.74
CA ASP A 51 -3.65 -7.74 1.89
C ASP A 51 -4.10 -7.55 3.34
N LYS A 52 -3.56 -6.52 3.96
CA LYS A 52 -3.90 -6.12 5.31
C LYS A 52 -4.75 -4.85 5.27
N ARG A 53 -5.54 -4.65 6.32
CA ARG A 53 -6.20 -3.37 6.51
C ARG A 53 -5.17 -2.25 6.46
N THR A 54 -5.53 -1.15 5.81
CA THR A 54 -4.72 0.07 5.87
C THR A 54 -4.48 0.47 7.32
N LYS A 55 -3.33 1.07 7.57
CA LYS A 55 -2.92 1.48 8.92
C LYS A 55 -3.19 2.95 9.19
N PHE A 56 -3.48 3.71 8.16
CA PHE A 56 -3.77 5.12 8.31
C PHE A 56 -5.08 5.29 9.06
N PHE A 57 -5.00 5.98 10.22
CA PHE A 57 -6.14 6.30 11.08
C PHE A 57 -7.02 5.06 11.39
N ASP A 58 -6.39 4.01 11.91
CA ASP A 58 -7.03 2.75 12.31
C ASP A 58 -7.87 2.08 11.21
N GLY A 59 -7.39 2.20 9.97
CA GLY A 59 -8.04 1.58 8.81
C GLY A 59 -9.12 2.43 8.16
N LYS A 60 -9.26 3.70 8.56
CA LYS A 60 -10.26 4.63 8.00
C LYS A 60 -9.79 5.33 6.73
N MET A 61 -8.49 5.32 6.46
CA MET A 61 -7.91 5.95 5.28
C MET A 61 -7.00 4.96 4.56
N VAL A 62 -6.92 5.11 3.25
CA VAL A 62 -6.09 4.29 2.37
C VAL A 62 -5.19 5.17 1.52
N GLN A 63 -3.97 4.74 1.29
CA GLN A 63 -3.08 5.36 0.32
C GLN A 63 -3.33 4.72 -1.06
N THR A 64 -3.64 5.55 -2.05
CA THR A 64 -3.95 5.08 -3.41
C THR A 64 -2.71 4.59 -4.14
N SER A 65 -2.92 3.73 -5.16
CA SER A 65 -1.93 3.47 -6.19
C SER A 65 -1.84 4.65 -7.17
N TYR A 66 -0.64 4.93 -7.69
CA TYR A 66 -0.43 5.92 -8.76
C TYR A 66 -1.30 5.65 -9.99
N GLN A 67 -1.61 4.38 -10.28
CA GLN A 67 -2.45 3.99 -11.40
C GLN A 67 -3.87 4.55 -11.29
N PHE A 68 -4.40 4.60 -10.07
CA PHE A 68 -5.70 5.20 -9.82
C PHE A 68 -5.71 6.69 -10.17
N ILE A 69 -4.73 7.43 -9.71
CA ILE A 69 -4.62 8.88 -9.94
C ILE A 69 -4.39 9.20 -11.42
N ASN A 70 -3.54 8.45 -12.11
CA ASN A 70 -3.25 8.66 -13.53
C ASN A 70 -4.44 8.43 -14.46
N THR A 71 -5.46 7.69 -14.03
CA THR A 71 -6.68 7.42 -14.81
C THR A 71 -7.78 8.45 -14.55
N LEU A 72 -7.63 9.32 -13.54
CA LEU A 72 -8.63 10.32 -13.21
C LEU A 72 -8.50 11.54 -14.13
N GLY A 73 -9.53 11.79 -14.95
CA GLY A 73 -9.68 13.05 -15.70
C GLY A 73 -10.32 14.12 -14.82
N ILE A 74 -9.57 14.67 -13.84
CA ILE A 74 -10.09 15.67 -12.89
C ILE A 74 -9.50 17.04 -13.17
N ASP A 75 -10.31 18.07 -12.88
CA ASP A 75 -9.89 19.46 -12.93
C ASP A 75 -9.04 19.87 -11.71
N GLU A 76 -8.53 21.09 -11.73
CA GLU A 76 -7.67 21.63 -10.67
C GLU A 76 -8.40 21.69 -9.31
N GLU A 77 -9.67 22.05 -9.30
CA GLU A 77 -10.44 22.19 -8.07
C GLU A 77 -10.64 20.83 -7.37
N LYS A 78 -11.04 19.83 -8.14
CA LYS A 78 -11.15 18.44 -7.63
C LYS A 78 -9.81 17.86 -7.22
N SER A 79 -8.73 18.24 -7.93
CA SER A 79 -7.36 17.83 -7.55
C SER A 79 -6.99 18.40 -6.19
N LYS A 80 -7.29 19.66 -5.90
CA LYS A 80 -7.04 20.28 -4.59
C LYS A 80 -7.80 19.55 -3.47
N GLN A 81 -9.09 19.27 -3.69
CA GLN A 81 -9.91 18.51 -2.73
C GLN A 81 -9.36 17.10 -2.48
N LEU A 82 -8.94 16.42 -3.53
CA LEU A 82 -8.35 15.09 -3.44
C LEU A 82 -7.06 15.08 -2.60
N LEU A 83 -6.24 16.12 -2.73
CA LEU A 83 -4.95 16.22 -2.04
C LEU A 83 -5.06 16.71 -0.59
N GLU A 84 -6.20 17.27 -0.17
CA GLU A 84 -6.38 17.94 1.12
C GLU A 84 -5.93 17.04 2.30
N ASN A 85 -6.41 15.81 2.36
CA ASN A 85 -6.05 14.87 3.42
C ASN A 85 -4.55 14.55 3.43
N SER A 86 -3.96 14.42 2.25
CA SER A 86 -2.53 14.14 2.11
C SER A 86 -1.67 15.30 2.58
N ILE A 87 -2.07 16.50 2.23
CA ILE A 87 -1.39 17.75 2.65
C ILE A 87 -1.52 17.91 4.17
N LYS A 88 -2.73 17.73 4.71
CA LYS A 88 -2.96 17.78 6.16
C LYS A 88 -2.11 16.76 6.90
N TYR A 89 -2.06 15.53 6.40
CA TYR A 89 -1.23 14.47 6.98
C TYR A 89 0.26 14.85 6.96
N LEU A 90 0.75 15.36 5.83
CA LEU A 90 2.15 15.79 5.66
C LEU A 90 2.52 16.95 6.60
N THR A 91 1.65 17.95 6.71
CA THR A 91 1.88 19.09 7.62
C THR A 91 1.84 18.65 9.08
N THR A 92 0.94 17.74 9.45
CA THR A 92 0.89 17.21 10.81
C THR A 92 2.14 16.42 11.17
N ILE A 93 2.66 15.56 10.26
CA ILE A 93 3.94 14.85 10.47
C ILE A 93 5.09 15.85 10.69
N ARG A 94 5.12 16.94 9.91
CA ARG A 94 6.17 17.95 10.01
C ARG A 94 6.16 18.69 11.34
N ASP A 95 4.98 19.04 11.83
CA ASP A 95 4.80 20.00 12.92
C ASP A 95 4.52 19.33 14.27
N ASP A 96 4.09 18.07 14.29
CA ASP A 96 3.73 17.32 15.49
C ASP A 96 4.63 16.08 15.66
N TYR A 97 5.45 16.10 16.71
CA TYR A 97 6.35 15.00 17.05
C TYR A 97 5.59 13.72 17.42
N ASP A 98 4.56 13.82 18.22
CA ASP A 98 3.79 12.64 18.67
C ASP A 98 3.08 11.98 17.50
N PHE A 99 2.59 12.78 16.55
CA PHE A 99 2.01 12.28 15.32
C PHE A 99 3.07 11.61 14.41
N MET A 100 4.27 12.18 14.32
CA MET A 100 5.39 11.55 13.60
C MET A 100 5.74 10.19 14.23
N ARG A 101 5.81 10.12 15.56
CA ARG A 101 6.06 8.87 16.30
C ARG A 101 4.95 7.84 16.05
N TYR A 102 3.69 8.27 16.09
CA TYR A 102 2.55 7.42 15.72
C TYR A 102 2.68 6.88 14.30
N HIS A 103 3.03 7.73 13.35
CA HIS A 103 3.24 7.34 11.96
C HIS A 103 4.25 6.20 11.83
N PHE A 104 5.44 6.32 12.43
CA PHE A 104 6.47 5.28 12.38
C PHE A 104 6.06 4.00 13.12
N SER A 105 5.36 4.12 14.24
CA SER A 105 4.91 2.97 15.01
C SER A 105 3.83 2.15 14.31
N HIS A 106 2.95 2.80 13.54
CA HIS A 106 1.73 2.19 13.01
C HIS A 106 1.68 2.13 11.48
N ALA A 107 2.07 3.18 10.78
CA ALA A 107 1.90 3.27 9.35
C ALA A 107 3.16 2.89 8.54
N TYR A 108 4.34 3.20 9.05
CA TYR A 108 5.57 3.11 8.27
C TYR A 108 6.16 1.70 8.20
N LYS A 109 6.13 0.95 9.27
CA LYS A 109 6.84 -0.36 9.41
C LYS A 109 6.40 -1.46 8.44
N ARG A 110 5.49 -1.23 7.48
CA ARG A 110 4.94 -2.30 6.65
C ARG A 110 4.40 -1.88 5.27
N GLU A 111 4.72 -0.72 4.76
CA GLU A 111 4.29 -0.27 3.43
C GLU A 111 5.44 -0.22 2.42
N THR A 112 6.36 -1.14 2.49
CA THR A 112 7.39 -1.26 1.47
C THR A 112 6.85 -2.09 0.30
N ASP A 113 6.37 -1.42 -0.73
CA ASP A 113 6.34 -1.98 -2.07
C ASP A 113 7.78 -1.93 -2.58
N GLY A 114 8.39 -3.07 -2.84
CA GLY A 114 9.80 -3.37 -3.12
C GLY A 114 10.69 -2.40 -3.92
N GLU A 115 10.17 -1.33 -4.52
CA GLU A 115 10.97 -0.36 -5.27
C GLU A 115 11.63 0.74 -4.42
N HIS A 116 11.20 0.91 -3.15
CA HIS A 116 11.74 1.93 -2.22
C HIS A 116 12.13 1.34 -0.86
N GLU A 117 12.35 0.04 -0.82
CA GLU A 117 12.60 -0.71 0.42
C GLU A 117 13.83 -0.20 1.17
N GLU A 118 14.93 0.07 0.47
CA GLU A 118 16.18 0.54 1.08
C GLU A 118 16.04 1.92 1.76
N ILE A 119 15.33 2.87 1.13
CA ILE A 119 15.11 4.20 1.71
C ILE A 119 14.15 4.10 2.89
N ALA A 120 13.13 3.26 2.76
CA ALA A 120 12.16 3.02 3.81
C ALA A 120 12.79 2.36 5.03
N ASP A 121 13.63 1.35 4.84
CA ASP A 121 14.33 0.66 5.92
C ASP A 121 15.30 1.58 6.63
N GLY A 122 16.08 2.37 5.90
CA GLY A 122 17.00 3.34 6.49
C GLY A 122 16.30 4.41 7.33
N LEU A 123 15.12 4.88 6.92
CA LEU A 123 14.32 5.81 7.73
C LEU A 123 13.69 5.11 8.94
N ALA A 124 13.26 3.85 8.82
CA ALA A 124 12.70 3.08 9.93
C ALA A 124 13.73 2.85 11.03
N GLU A 125 14.95 2.42 10.68
CA GLU A 125 16.04 2.23 11.62
C GLU A 125 16.44 3.54 12.33
N ARG A 126 16.56 4.62 11.56
CA ARG A 126 16.85 5.96 12.12
C ARG A 126 15.74 6.43 13.05
N SER A 127 14.48 6.13 12.75
CA SER A 127 13.34 6.51 13.58
C SER A 127 13.41 5.87 14.96
N ASP A 128 13.77 4.61 15.06
CA ASP A 128 13.90 3.90 16.33
C ASP A 128 14.97 4.54 17.23
N VAL A 129 16.11 4.92 16.64
CA VAL A 129 17.17 5.62 17.36
C VAL A 129 16.73 7.03 17.79
N ILE A 130 16.15 7.80 16.87
CA ILE A 130 15.68 9.17 17.14
C ILE A 130 14.65 9.19 18.26
N PHE A 131 13.64 8.31 18.19
CA PHE A 131 12.58 8.27 19.22
C PHE A 131 13.10 7.80 20.57
N ARG A 132 14.11 6.93 20.59
CA ARG A 132 14.79 6.53 21.82
C ARG A 132 15.56 7.68 22.44
N LEU A 133 16.32 8.44 21.65
CA LEU A 133 17.03 9.62 22.12
C LEU A 133 16.08 10.70 22.65
N MET A 134 14.95 10.93 21.95
CA MET A 134 13.91 11.85 22.41
C MET A 134 13.25 11.42 23.72
N SER A 135 13.11 10.11 23.95
CA SER A 135 12.55 9.60 25.22
C SER A 135 13.50 9.80 26.41
N ILE A 136 14.80 9.91 26.15
CA ILE A 136 15.81 10.18 27.18
C ILE A 136 15.93 11.68 27.45
N ASN A 137 15.94 12.49 26.39
CA ASN A 137 16.10 13.94 26.49
C ASN A 137 15.25 14.66 25.44
N ASN A 138 14.19 15.33 25.88
CA ASN A 138 13.29 16.05 24.97
C ASN A 138 13.96 17.23 24.24
N ALA A 139 15.06 17.80 24.77
CA ALA A 139 15.83 18.83 24.09
C ALA A 139 16.53 18.32 22.82
N PHE A 140 16.55 17.00 22.60
CA PHE A 140 17.08 16.43 21.35
C PHE A 140 16.34 16.92 20.10
N LYS A 141 15.06 17.30 20.22
CA LYS A 141 14.27 17.91 19.13
C LYS A 141 14.89 19.21 18.57
N ASP A 142 15.72 19.90 19.36
CA ASP A 142 16.37 21.16 18.98
C ASP A 142 17.71 20.93 18.26
N THR A 143 18.09 19.66 18.05
CA THR A 143 19.35 19.30 17.38
C THR A 143 19.21 19.28 15.86
N VAL A 144 20.32 19.50 15.17
CA VAL A 144 20.43 19.37 13.71
C VAL A 144 20.10 17.95 13.27
N LEU A 145 20.46 16.94 14.07
CA LEU A 145 20.19 15.54 13.74
C LEU A 145 18.68 15.26 13.65
N TYR A 146 17.90 15.74 14.60
CA TYR A 146 16.44 15.62 14.56
C TYR A 146 15.85 16.44 13.41
N SER A 147 16.33 17.65 13.19
CA SER A 147 15.87 18.50 12.07
C SER A 147 16.08 17.83 10.71
N ASN A 148 17.25 17.24 10.49
CA ASN A 148 17.56 16.51 9.26
C ASN A 148 16.65 15.29 9.09
N PHE A 149 16.49 14.48 10.14
CA PHE A 149 15.58 13.35 10.12
C PHE A 149 14.14 13.76 9.76
N ARG A 150 13.61 14.81 10.40
CA ARG A 150 12.27 15.34 10.10
C ARG A 150 12.15 15.78 8.64
N ASN A 151 13.16 16.46 8.11
CA ASN A 151 13.15 16.91 6.72
C ASN A 151 13.18 15.73 5.75
N ASP A 152 13.96 14.70 6.03
CA ASP A 152 14.01 13.47 5.20
C ASP A 152 12.64 12.76 5.18
N VAL A 153 11.97 12.68 6.34
CA VAL A 153 10.61 12.10 6.45
C VAL A 153 9.61 12.89 5.63
N VAL A 154 9.63 14.21 5.75
CA VAL A 154 8.73 15.10 5.01
C VAL A 154 8.98 15.00 3.51
N GLU A 155 10.24 15.01 3.08
CA GLU A 155 10.58 14.90 1.65
C GLU A 155 10.21 13.54 1.08
N ASN A 156 10.43 12.45 1.80
CA ASN A 156 9.98 11.12 1.40
C ASN A 156 8.46 11.08 1.17
N LYS A 157 7.69 11.59 2.11
CA LYS A 157 6.21 11.64 1.99
C LYS A 157 5.75 12.55 0.86
N LYS A 158 6.41 13.68 0.65
CA LYS A 158 6.13 14.60 -0.46
C LYS A 158 6.40 13.94 -1.82
N ASN A 159 7.48 13.17 -1.93
CA ASN A 159 7.81 12.46 -3.15
C ASN A 159 6.78 11.35 -3.44
N ARG A 160 6.37 10.57 -2.45
CA ARG A 160 5.27 9.61 -2.58
C ARG A 160 3.97 10.27 -3.04
N LEU A 161 3.66 11.46 -2.53
CA LEU A 161 2.48 12.22 -2.97
C LEU A 161 2.60 12.66 -4.44
N LYS A 162 3.78 13.12 -4.88
CA LYS A 162 4.05 13.47 -6.28
C LYS A 162 3.93 12.26 -7.22
N GLU A 163 4.24 11.07 -6.74
CA GLU A 163 4.08 9.81 -7.45
C GLU A 163 2.60 9.37 -7.55
N GLY A 164 1.67 10.11 -6.96
CA GLY A 164 0.24 9.81 -7.02
C GLY A 164 -0.27 8.93 -5.88
N HIS A 165 0.51 8.73 -4.82
CA HIS A 165 0.09 8.02 -3.62
C HIS A 165 -0.70 8.95 -2.69
N VAL A 166 -1.96 9.18 -3.03
CA VAL A 166 -2.87 10.11 -2.33
C VAL A 166 -3.60 9.39 -1.19
N LEU A 167 -3.82 10.09 -0.08
CA LEU A 167 -4.51 9.56 1.08
C LEU A 167 -6.01 9.88 1.01
N LEU A 168 -6.83 8.85 0.87
CA LEU A 168 -8.28 8.96 0.77
C LEU A 168 -8.99 8.26 1.93
N SER A 169 -10.20 8.73 2.26
CA SER A 169 -11.09 8.02 3.16
C SER A 169 -11.58 6.73 2.51
N GLY A 170 -11.43 5.61 3.20
CA GLY A 170 -11.81 4.30 2.68
C GLY A 170 -10.86 3.19 3.08
N THR A 171 -11.03 2.04 2.47
CA THR A 171 -10.18 0.86 2.67
C THR A 171 -9.97 0.13 1.35
N ASN A 172 -8.95 -0.72 1.29
CA ASN A 172 -8.77 -1.63 0.18
C ASN A 172 -9.84 -2.74 0.22
N ALA A 173 -10.43 -3.03 -0.93
CA ALA A 173 -11.40 -4.09 -1.08
C ALA A 173 -11.16 -4.83 -2.40
N THR A 174 -11.44 -6.13 -2.41
CA THR A 174 -11.45 -6.94 -3.62
C THR A 174 -12.90 -7.16 -4.05
N LEU A 175 -13.19 -6.83 -5.30
CA LEU A 175 -14.51 -7.06 -5.87
C LEU A 175 -14.58 -8.49 -6.42
N PHE A 176 -15.55 -9.25 -5.96
CA PHE A 176 -15.92 -10.53 -6.52
C PHE A 176 -17.27 -10.42 -7.19
N GLY A 177 -17.42 -11.05 -8.36
CA GLY A 177 -18.73 -11.22 -8.98
C GLY A 177 -19.62 -12.14 -8.13
N ASN A 178 -20.94 -11.94 -8.20
CA ASN A 178 -21.92 -12.72 -7.43
C ASN A 178 -22.06 -14.18 -7.90
N GLY A 179 -21.20 -14.64 -8.80
CA GLY A 179 -21.34 -15.95 -9.44
C GLY A 179 -22.33 -15.93 -10.61
N PRO A 180 -22.51 -17.04 -11.30
CA PRO A 180 -23.56 -17.18 -12.29
C PRO A 180 -24.92 -17.18 -11.56
N GLU A 181 -25.82 -16.33 -12.03
CA GLU A 181 -27.25 -16.45 -11.71
C GLU A 181 -27.80 -17.74 -12.28
#